data_023344b7e64c5ff760f2404cf6936634
#
_entry.id   023344b7e64c5ff760f2404cf6936634
#
_cell.length_a   1.000
_cell.length_b   1.000
_cell.length_c   1.000
_cell.angle_alpha   90.00
_cell.angle_beta   90.00
_cell.angle_gamma   90.00
#
_symmetry.space_group_name_H-M   'P 1'
#
loop_
_entity.id
_entity.type
_entity.pdbx_description
1 polymer ?
#
loop_
_entity_poly.entity_id
_entity_poly.type
_entity_poly.pdbx_seq_one_letter_code
_entity_poly.pdbx_strand_id
1 'polypeptide(L)'
;MKTETIDFGDGRELYIIDDSVIIDTRLEIYHMCSQLPYRIGNTSRQDVQDLPDRRLKCNLTVNNPIIDYLLQEGTESHAAITKFIPNEKYVYVRSYVNLGIHSDICNIHTDKCEDSRTVLYYANIDWKSNMGGHTMFFDDNGNMKYSLEIKPGRLCIFDGRIPHTVMPMNVRTSPSYRFTVAFKFELATSHLGREKPPDSGHGSVGSDKNKNKDIIIDYSYNKGRE
;
A
#
# COMPACT_ATOMS: atom_id res chain seq x y z
N MET A 1 -15.77 13.89 4.81
CA MET A 1 -15.12 12.98 3.84
C MET A 1 -15.52 13.35 2.42
N LYS A 2 -14.57 13.62 1.53
CA LYS A 2 -14.79 13.93 0.10
C LYS A 2 -14.21 12.78 -0.73
N THR A 3 -14.96 12.30 -1.71
CA THR A 3 -14.53 11.21 -2.61
C THR A 3 -14.56 11.67 -4.06
N GLU A 4 -13.51 11.34 -4.81
CA GLU A 4 -13.39 11.52 -6.25
C GLU A 4 -13.08 10.16 -6.88
N THR A 5 -13.64 9.88 -8.07
CA THR A 5 -13.40 8.64 -8.81
C THR A 5 -12.86 8.97 -10.19
N ILE A 6 -11.78 8.28 -10.57
CA ILE A 6 -11.14 8.38 -11.89
C ILE A 6 -11.25 7.00 -12.58
N ASP A 7 -11.94 6.96 -13.69
CA ASP A 7 -12.09 5.76 -14.51
C ASP A 7 -10.88 5.58 -15.45
N PHE A 8 -10.24 4.40 -15.40
CA PHE A 8 -9.12 4.01 -16.27
C PHE A 8 -9.56 3.12 -17.44
N GLY A 9 -10.85 2.81 -17.53
CA GLY A 9 -11.41 1.86 -18.49
C GLY A 9 -11.32 0.41 -18.01
N ASP A 10 -12.07 -0.47 -18.65
CA ASP A 10 -12.14 -1.91 -18.37
C ASP A 10 -12.44 -2.25 -16.90
N GLY A 11 -13.24 -1.39 -16.23
CA GLY A 11 -13.60 -1.54 -14.83
C GLY A 11 -12.45 -1.26 -13.85
N ARG A 12 -11.37 -0.65 -14.31
CA ARG A 12 -10.27 -0.21 -13.46
C ARG A 12 -10.50 1.22 -12.98
N GLU A 13 -10.51 1.41 -11.70
CA GLU A 13 -10.84 2.67 -11.07
C GLU A 13 -9.81 3.08 -10.01
N LEU A 14 -9.65 4.38 -9.87
CA LEU A 14 -8.91 5.05 -8.81
C LEU A 14 -9.90 5.89 -7.99
N TYR A 15 -9.93 5.66 -6.69
CA TYR A 15 -10.72 6.42 -5.73
C TYR A 15 -9.81 7.25 -4.85
N ILE A 16 -10.14 8.52 -4.72
CA ILE A 16 -9.39 9.49 -3.90
C ILE A 16 -10.31 9.94 -2.78
N ILE A 17 -9.88 9.76 -1.54
CA ILE A 17 -10.70 10.01 -0.37
C ILE A 17 -9.94 10.94 0.57
N ASP A 18 -10.46 12.15 0.74
CA ASP A 18 -9.95 13.14 1.67
C ASP A 18 -10.77 13.13 2.97
N ASP A 19 -10.13 13.50 4.07
CA ASP A 19 -10.74 13.69 5.39
C ASP A 19 -11.41 12.43 5.98
N SER A 20 -10.80 11.27 5.74
CA SER A 20 -11.20 9.98 6.31
C SER A 20 -10.47 9.62 7.61
N VAL A 21 -9.55 10.44 8.06
CA VAL A 21 -8.76 10.25 9.29
C VAL A 21 -8.67 11.58 10.03
N ILE A 22 -9.06 11.61 11.29
CA ILE A 22 -9.03 12.82 12.13
C ILE A 22 -7.58 13.25 12.40
N ILE A 23 -7.40 14.54 12.73
CA ILE A 23 -6.06 15.14 12.80
C ILE A 23 -5.17 14.48 13.87
N ASP A 24 -5.71 14.14 15.04
CA ASP A 24 -4.94 13.52 16.13
C ASP A 24 -4.41 12.13 15.68
N THR A 25 -5.25 11.33 15.03
CA THR A 25 -4.85 10.05 14.46
C THR A 25 -3.79 10.21 13.34
N ARG A 26 -3.88 11.27 12.53
CA ARG A 26 -2.82 11.57 11.52
C ARG A 26 -1.48 11.83 12.16
N LEU A 27 -1.45 12.57 13.27
CA LEU A 27 -0.22 12.87 14.03
C LEU A 27 0.39 11.60 14.62
N GLU A 28 -0.44 10.73 15.21
CA GLU A 28 -0.01 9.44 15.76
C GLU A 28 0.59 8.53 14.67
N ILE A 29 -0.10 8.38 13.53
CA ILE A 29 0.40 7.57 12.41
C ILE A 29 1.71 8.14 11.87
N TYR A 30 1.82 9.47 11.70
CA TYR A 30 3.05 10.10 11.26
C TYR A 30 4.21 9.82 12.22
N HIS A 31 3.98 9.99 13.51
CA HIS A 31 4.97 9.72 14.54
C HIS A 31 5.43 8.28 14.52
N MET A 32 4.51 7.33 14.46
CA MET A 32 4.85 5.91 14.33
C MET A 32 5.65 5.62 13.05
N CYS A 33 5.23 6.15 11.89
CA CYS A 33 5.98 6.01 10.65
C CYS A 33 7.43 6.52 10.77
N SER A 34 7.64 7.63 11.48
CA SER A 34 8.99 8.21 11.64
C SER A 34 9.95 7.36 12.46
N GLN A 35 9.44 6.41 13.25
CA GLN A 35 10.22 5.55 14.16
C GLN A 35 10.39 4.11 13.66
N LEU A 36 9.82 3.76 12.51
CA LEU A 36 9.92 2.38 11.99
C LEU A 36 11.35 2.03 11.55
N PRO A 37 11.76 0.75 11.70
CA PRO A 37 13.08 0.26 11.29
C PRO A 37 13.10 0.00 9.77
N TYR A 38 13.25 1.03 8.97
CA TYR A 38 13.29 0.95 7.52
C TYR A 38 14.51 0.20 7.01
N ARG A 39 14.31 -0.60 5.95
CA ARG A 39 15.38 -1.34 5.26
C ARG A 39 15.28 -1.12 3.76
N ILE A 40 16.41 -1.13 3.07
CA ILE A 40 16.45 -1.16 1.60
C ILE A 40 15.84 -2.50 1.16
N GLY A 41 14.95 -2.49 0.20
CA GLY A 41 14.41 -3.74 -0.31
C GLY A 41 12.97 -3.69 -0.79
N ASN A 42 12.58 -2.68 -1.56
CA ASN A 42 11.34 -2.74 -2.31
C ASN A 42 11.66 -2.97 -3.79
N THR A 43 11.73 -4.21 -4.20
CA THR A 43 11.74 -4.59 -5.62
C THR A 43 10.30 -4.66 -6.09
N SER A 44 9.80 -3.61 -6.72
CA SER A 44 8.46 -3.60 -7.32
C SER A 44 8.34 -4.52 -8.54
N ARG A 45 9.48 -4.98 -9.09
CA ARG A 45 9.53 -5.93 -10.21
C ARG A 45 10.69 -6.90 -10.01
N GLN A 46 10.41 -8.20 -10.16
CA GLN A 46 11.42 -9.25 -10.10
C GLN A 46 12.27 -9.34 -11.39
N ASP A 47 11.77 -8.76 -12.49
CA ASP A 47 12.41 -8.78 -13.81
C ASP A 47 13.42 -7.64 -14.04
N VAL A 48 13.53 -6.69 -13.10
CA VAL A 48 14.49 -5.59 -13.16
C VAL A 48 15.51 -5.73 -12.02
N GLN A 49 16.18 -6.87 -11.98
CA GLN A 49 17.16 -7.18 -10.92
C GLN A 49 18.43 -6.31 -10.96
N ASP A 50 18.71 -5.67 -12.10
CA ASP A 50 19.96 -4.93 -12.31
C ASP A 50 19.89 -3.46 -11.89
N LEU A 51 18.72 -2.92 -11.57
CA LEU A 51 18.56 -1.59 -11.01
C LEU A 51 18.24 -1.73 -9.52
N PRO A 52 19.14 -1.36 -8.61
CA PRO A 52 18.83 -1.38 -7.19
C PRO A 52 17.69 -0.39 -6.93
N ASP A 53 16.50 -0.91 -6.71
CA ASP A 53 15.40 -0.16 -6.16
C ASP A 53 15.79 0.27 -4.75
N ARG A 54 16.21 1.52 -4.61
CA ARG A 54 16.78 2.05 -3.37
C ARG A 54 15.72 2.46 -2.35
N ARG A 55 14.46 2.13 -2.60
CA ARG A 55 13.38 2.53 -1.71
C ARG A 55 13.49 1.83 -0.37
N LEU A 56 13.36 2.63 0.65
CA LEU A 56 13.29 2.16 2.02
C LEU A 56 11.86 1.72 2.34
N LYS A 57 11.70 0.56 2.95
CA LYS A 57 10.40 0.09 3.43
C LYS A 57 10.51 -0.58 4.80
N CYS A 58 9.39 -0.59 5.51
CA CYS A 58 9.17 -1.41 6.70
C CYS A 58 7.88 -2.21 6.52
N ASN A 59 7.96 -3.54 6.53
CA ASN A 59 6.75 -4.37 6.55
C ASN A 59 6.06 -4.21 7.90
N LEU A 60 4.74 -4.05 7.90
CA LEU A 60 3.95 -4.01 9.11
C LEU A 60 3.51 -5.42 9.49
N THR A 61 3.69 -5.77 10.76
CA THR A 61 3.12 -6.99 11.33
C THR A 61 1.64 -6.77 11.61
N VAL A 62 0.87 -7.87 11.70
CA VAL A 62 -0.58 -7.86 11.92
C VAL A 62 -1.02 -6.99 13.10
N ASN A 63 -0.23 -6.97 14.16
CA ASN A 63 -0.54 -6.24 15.39
C ASN A 63 0.09 -4.83 15.41
N ASN A 64 0.48 -4.29 14.26
CA ASN A 64 1.05 -2.94 14.22
C ASN A 64 -0.07 -1.89 14.38
N PRO A 65 0.02 -0.96 15.33
CA PRO A 65 -1.04 0.03 15.59
C PRO A 65 -1.44 0.87 14.37
N ILE A 66 -0.55 1.07 13.39
CA ILE A 66 -0.89 1.78 12.14
C ILE A 66 -2.01 1.05 11.39
N ILE A 67 -2.02 -0.30 11.43
CA ILE A 67 -3.07 -1.10 10.79
C ILE A 67 -4.40 -0.86 11.51
N ASP A 68 -4.40 -0.90 12.84
CA ASP A 68 -5.59 -0.70 13.65
C ASP A 68 -6.20 0.70 13.41
N TYR A 69 -5.37 1.75 13.40
CA TYR A 69 -5.83 3.11 13.12
C TYR A 69 -6.53 3.27 11.76
N LEU A 70 -6.14 2.48 10.76
CA LEU A 70 -6.65 2.63 9.39
C LEU A 70 -7.68 1.58 8.99
N LEU A 71 -7.60 0.36 9.54
CA LEU A 71 -8.44 -0.77 9.16
C LEU A 71 -9.37 -1.28 10.27
N GLN A 72 -9.30 -0.73 11.49
CA GLN A 72 -10.18 -1.17 12.58
C GLN A 72 -11.65 -0.84 12.24
N GLU A 73 -12.54 -1.80 12.43
CA GLU A 73 -13.98 -1.62 12.29
C GLU A 73 -14.47 -0.47 13.17
N GLY A 74 -15.35 0.36 12.60
CA GLY A 74 -15.87 1.56 13.27
C GLY A 74 -15.10 2.85 12.99
N THR A 75 -13.91 2.80 12.36
CA THR A 75 -13.21 4.00 11.90
C THR A 75 -13.78 4.52 10.57
N GLU A 76 -13.69 5.83 10.32
CA GLU A 76 -14.09 6.42 9.03
C GLU A 76 -13.24 5.90 7.87
N SER A 77 -11.95 5.66 8.13
CA SER A 77 -11.03 5.07 7.13
C SER A 77 -11.42 3.64 6.76
N HIS A 78 -11.79 2.80 7.74
CA HIS A 78 -12.29 1.46 7.48
C HIS A 78 -13.57 1.50 6.65
N ALA A 79 -14.55 2.33 7.03
CA ALA A 79 -15.80 2.49 6.28
C ALA A 79 -15.54 2.97 4.83
N ALA A 80 -14.57 3.88 4.64
CA ALA A 80 -14.16 4.35 3.32
C ALA A 80 -13.51 3.24 2.49
N ILE A 81 -12.65 2.43 3.09
CA ILE A 81 -11.94 1.33 2.40
C ILE A 81 -12.93 0.22 2.02
N THR A 82 -13.76 -0.24 2.95
CA THR A 82 -14.70 -1.35 2.72
C THR A 82 -15.79 -1.02 1.70
N LYS A 83 -16.13 0.26 1.54
CA LYS A 83 -17.02 0.71 0.47
C LYS A 83 -16.50 0.35 -0.93
N PHE A 84 -15.20 0.40 -1.16
CA PHE A 84 -14.56 0.16 -2.47
C PHE A 84 -13.82 -1.17 -2.53
N ILE A 85 -13.58 -1.79 -1.38
CA ILE A 85 -12.95 -3.11 -1.23
C ILE A 85 -13.86 -3.97 -0.34
N PRO A 86 -14.96 -4.53 -0.88
CA PRO A 86 -15.88 -5.36 -0.11
C PRO A 86 -15.17 -6.62 0.40
N ASN A 87 -15.33 -6.94 1.70
CA ASN A 87 -14.67 -8.06 2.36
C ASN A 87 -15.10 -9.43 1.80
N GLU A 88 -16.30 -9.52 1.23
CA GLU A 88 -16.79 -10.75 0.57
C GLU A 88 -16.07 -11.03 -0.76
N LYS A 89 -15.46 -10.02 -1.36
CA LYS A 89 -14.75 -10.13 -2.65
C LYS A 89 -13.23 -10.15 -2.50
N TYR A 90 -12.69 -9.39 -1.54
CA TYR A 90 -11.26 -9.21 -1.38
C TYR A 90 -10.79 -9.58 0.02
N VAL A 91 -9.59 -10.16 0.09
CA VAL A 91 -8.90 -10.44 1.35
C VAL A 91 -7.66 -9.57 1.49
N TYR A 92 -7.40 -9.10 2.70
CA TYR A 92 -6.17 -8.42 3.03
C TYR A 92 -5.00 -9.40 2.97
N VAL A 93 -3.90 -8.98 2.33
CA VAL A 93 -2.71 -9.82 2.14
C VAL A 93 -1.53 -9.32 2.94
N ARG A 94 -1.23 -8.03 2.86
CA ARG A 94 -0.05 -7.44 3.52
C ARG A 94 -0.13 -5.92 3.57
N SER A 95 0.66 -5.34 4.49
CA SER A 95 0.90 -3.91 4.53
C SER A 95 2.36 -3.57 4.82
N TYR A 96 2.75 -2.39 4.41
CA TYR A 96 4.09 -1.85 4.65
C TYR A 96 4.07 -0.32 4.56
N VAL A 97 5.08 0.30 5.15
CA VAL A 97 5.33 1.74 4.98
C VAL A 97 6.52 1.92 4.05
N ASN A 98 6.33 2.71 3.00
CA ASN A 98 7.42 3.21 2.18
C ASN A 98 7.91 4.54 2.76
N LEU A 99 9.22 4.64 2.91
CA LEU A 99 9.93 5.88 3.20
C LEU A 99 10.62 6.32 1.91
N GLY A 100 10.11 7.38 1.28
CA GLY A 100 10.71 7.99 0.10
C GLY A 100 11.70 9.08 0.50
N ILE A 101 12.80 9.17 -0.21
CA ILE A 101 13.82 10.24 -0.12
C ILE A 101 13.96 10.94 -1.46
N HIS A 102 14.66 12.10 -1.50
CA HIS A 102 14.76 12.93 -2.71
C HIS A 102 15.36 12.22 -3.93
N SER A 103 16.26 11.26 -3.71
CA SER A 103 16.95 10.52 -4.77
C SER A 103 16.21 9.27 -5.24
N ASP A 104 15.04 8.98 -4.68
CA ASP A 104 14.30 7.78 -5.05
C ASP A 104 13.74 7.90 -6.46
N ILE A 105 14.01 6.87 -7.25
CA ILE A 105 13.44 6.66 -8.58
C ILE A 105 12.56 5.43 -8.51
N CYS A 106 11.32 5.56 -8.90
CA CYS A 106 10.38 4.46 -9.00
C CYS A 106 10.06 4.20 -10.47
N ASN A 107 10.25 2.98 -10.93
CA ASN A 107 9.84 2.60 -12.28
C ASN A 107 8.31 2.51 -12.38
N ILE A 108 7.77 2.74 -13.57
CA ILE A 108 6.35 2.47 -13.85
C ILE A 108 6.13 0.96 -13.71
N HIS A 109 5.15 0.58 -12.91
CA HIS A 109 4.82 -0.82 -12.65
C HIS A 109 3.33 -0.99 -12.34
N THR A 110 2.86 -2.21 -12.42
CA THR A 110 1.58 -2.66 -11.88
C THR A 110 1.84 -3.45 -10.60
N ASP A 111 0.92 -3.42 -9.66
CA ASP A 111 1.03 -4.20 -8.42
C ASP A 111 0.75 -5.69 -8.64
N LYS A 112 -0.20 -5.99 -9.53
CA LYS A 112 -0.61 -7.33 -9.95
C LYS A 112 -1.11 -7.29 -11.39
N CYS A 113 -1.10 -8.45 -12.05
CA CYS A 113 -1.74 -8.64 -13.36
C CYS A 113 -3.22 -9.01 -13.24
N GLU A 114 -3.66 -9.45 -12.05
CA GLU A 114 -5.02 -9.87 -11.74
C GLU A 114 -5.77 -8.78 -10.99
N ASP A 115 -7.11 -8.88 -10.91
CA ASP A 115 -7.95 -7.99 -10.11
C ASP A 115 -7.50 -8.02 -8.65
N SER A 116 -7.03 -6.89 -8.21
CA SER A 116 -6.53 -6.66 -6.86
C SER A 116 -6.74 -5.20 -6.49
N ARG A 117 -6.64 -4.87 -5.21
CA ARG A 117 -6.76 -3.48 -4.76
C ARG A 117 -5.56 -3.08 -3.93
N THR A 118 -5.09 -1.89 -4.20
CA THR A 118 -4.07 -1.23 -3.39
C THR A 118 -4.67 -0.02 -2.71
N VAL A 119 -4.45 0.09 -1.43
CA VAL A 119 -4.74 1.30 -0.66
C VAL A 119 -3.43 1.98 -0.30
N LEU A 120 -3.30 3.27 -0.60
CA LEU A 120 -2.22 4.12 -0.12
C LEU A 120 -2.80 5.16 0.83
N TYR A 121 -2.17 5.30 1.99
CA TYR A 121 -2.42 6.38 2.92
C TYR A 121 -1.19 7.30 2.98
N TYR A 122 -1.39 8.60 2.73
CA TYR A 122 -0.32 9.60 2.80
C TYR A 122 -0.16 10.11 4.23
N ALA A 123 0.89 9.65 4.90
CA ALA A 123 1.06 9.83 6.35
C ALA A 123 1.78 11.14 6.75
N ASN A 124 2.36 11.88 5.81
CA ASN A 124 2.95 13.19 6.13
C ASN A 124 1.88 14.16 6.63
N ILE A 125 2.23 14.99 7.62
CA ILE A 125 1.30 15.95 8.25
C ILE A 125 1.33 17.34 7.60
N ASP A 126 2.37 17.64 6.84
CA ASP A 126 2.50 18.85 6.01
C ASP A 126 3.06 18.49 4.65
N TRP A 127 2.35 18.89 3.59
CA TRP A 127 2.77 18.69 2.21
C TRP A 127 2.12 19.74 1.30
N LYS A 128 2.91 20.32 0.41
CA LYS A 128 2.46 21.34 -0.56
C LYS A 128 2.70 20.86 -1.98
N SER A 129 1.91 21.31 -2.93
CA SER A 129 1.97 20.88 -4.34
C SER A 129 3.37 21.02 -4.97
N ASN A 130 4.14 22.05 -4.56
CA ASN A 130 5.49 22.28 -5.06
C ASN A 130 6.57 21.36 -4.46
N MET A 131 6.21 20.51 -3.51
CA MET A 131 7.13 19.54 -2.91
C MET A 131 7.33 18.27 -3.77
N GLY A 132 6.53 18.07 -4.82
CA GLY A 132 6.61 16.88 -5.67
C GLY A 132 6.13 15.61 -4.96
N GLY A 133 6.69 14.45 -5.31
CA GLY A 133 6.34 13.17 -4.69
C GLY A 133 4.97 12.61 -5.08
N HIS A 134 4.32 13.19 -6.08
CA HIS A 134 3.00 12.77 -6.56
C HIS A 134 3.01 11.30 -6.98
N THR A 135 1.89 10.60 -6.80
CA THR A 135 1.70 9.29 -7.42
C THR A 135 1.09 9.49 -8.80
N MET A 136 1.79 9.02 -9.83
CA MET A 136 1.35 9.15 -11.22
C MET A 136 0.75 7.84 -11.70
N PHE A 137 -0.38 7.93 -12.38
CA PHE A 137 -1.12 6.80 -12.96
C PHE A 137 -1.18 6.93 -14.48
N PHE A 138 -1.00 5.82 -15.18
CA PHE A 138 -0.87 5.77 -16.63
C PHE A 138 -1.96 4.89 -17.25
N ASP A 139 -2.30 5.18 -18.50
CA ASP A 139 -3.08 4.29 -19.34
C ASP A 139 -2.21 3.13 -19.88
N ASP A 140 -2.83 2.19 -20.61
CA ASP A 140 -2.11 1.03 -21.16
C ASP A 140 -1.17 1.41 -22.31
N ASN A 141 -1.28 2.62 -22.86
CA ASN A 141 -0.37 3.16 -23.85
C ASN A 141 0.85 3.87 -23.24
N GLY A 142 0.91 3.93 -21.90
CA GLY A 142 1.98 4.61 -21.17
C GLY A 142 1.82 6.13 -21.07
N ASN A 143 0.65 6.68 -21.45
CA ASN A 143 0.39 8.10 -21.26
C ASN A 143 -0.06 8.36 -19.82
N MET A 144 0.46 9.41 -19.21
CA MET A 144 0.01 9.83 -17.88
C MET A 144 -1.46 10.29 -17.94
N LYS A 145 -2.34 9.57 -17.24
CA LYS A 145 -3.76 9.87 -17.18
C LYS A 145 -4.14 10.70 -15.95
N TYR A 146 -3.45 10.47 -14.83
CA TYR A 146 -3.72 11.20 -13.60
C TYR A 146 -2.46 11.36 -12.74
N SER A 147 -2.32 12.52 -12.10
CA SER A 147 -1.25 12.83 -11.15
C SER A 147 -1.87 13.18 -9.80
N LEU A 148 -1.73 12.28 -8.83
CA LEU A 148 -2.31 12.43 -7.51
C LEU A 148 -1.36 13.16 -6.58
N GLU A 149 -1.75 14.37 -6.17
CA GLU A 149 -1.03 15.13 -5.16
C GLU A 149 -1.10 14.46 -3.79
N ILE A 150 -0.01 14.57 -3.05
CA ILE A 150 0.01 14.22 -1.64
C ILE A 150 -0.81 15.25 -0.87
N LYS A 151 -1.78 14.76 -0.10
CA LYS A 151 -2.45 15.52 0.95
C LYS A 151 -2.37 14.74 2.26
N PRO A 152 -2.06 15.40 3.38
CA PRO A 152 -2.03 14.76 4.69
C PRO A 152 -3.34 14.04 5.01
N GLY A 153 -3.25 12.74 5.31
CA GLY A 153 -4.43 11.94 5.65
C GLY A 153 -5.30 11.49 4.47
N ARG A 154 -4.87 11.73 3.21
CA ARG A 154 -5.56 11.22 2.02
C ARG A 154 -5.40 9.72 1.90
N LEU A 155 -6.50 9.04 1.56
CA LEU A 155 -6.51 7.67 1.06
C LEU A 155 -6.60 7.69 -0.47
N CYS A 156 -5.90 6.77 -1.09
CA CYS A 156 -5.95 6.48 -2.52
C CYS A 156 -6.17 4.98 -2.68
N ILE A 157 -7.28 4.57 -3.27
CA ILE A 157 -7.62 3.16 -3.51
C ILE A 157 -7.63 2.95 -5.02
N PHE A 158 -6.91 1.96 -5.52
CA PHE A 158 -6.87 1.71 -6.95
C PHE A 158 -6.73 0.23 -7.29
N ASP A 159 -7.16 -0.10 -8.51
CA ASP A 159 -6.96 -1.41 -9.11
C ASP A 159 -5.47 -1.66 -9.33
N GLY A 160 -4.94 -2.78 -8.82
CA GLY A 160 -3.53 -3.12 -8.91
C GLY A 160 -2.99 -3.29 -10.32
N ARG A 161 -3.86 -3.42 -11.33
CA ARG A 161 -3.52 -3.48 -12.76
C ARG A 161 -3.21 -2.11 -13.37
N ILE A 162 -3.55 -1.00 -12.70
CA ILE A 162 -3.27 0.34 -13.22
C ILE A 162 -1.77 0.61 -13.11
N PRO A 163 -1.07 0.88 -14.24
CA PRO A 163 0.33 1.24 -14.21
C PRO A 163 0.55 2.55 -13.44
N HIS A 164 1.51 2.55 -12.52
CA HIS A 164 1.75 3.72 -11.68
C HIS A 164 3.22 3.84 -11.26
N THR A 165 3.58 5.04 -10.84
CA THR A 165 4.89 5.34 -10.27
C THR A 165 4.82 6.52 -9.30
N VAL A 166 5.93 6.84 -8.66
CA VAL A 166 6.07 8.00 -7.78
C VAL A 166 7.04 9.00 -8.41
N MET A 167 6.58 10.24 -8.55
CA MET A 167 7.42 11.36 -8.97
C MET A 167 8.47 11.67 -7.90
N PRO A 168 9.72 12.01 -8.27
CA PRO A 168 10.72 12.48 -7.32
C PRO A 168 10.24 13.69 -6.50
N MET A 169 10.69 13.75 -5.26
CA MET A 169 10.45 14.91 -4.40
C MET A 169 11.36 16.07 -4.77
N ASN A 170 10.88 17.30 -4.60
CA ASN A 170 11.68 18.49 -4.81
C ASN A 170 12.65 18.71 -3.64
N VAL A 171 13.94 18.57 -3.90
CA VAL A 171 15.01 18.69 -2.90
C VAL A 171 15.04 20.03 -2.13
N ARG A 172 14.49 21.09 -2.71
CA ARG A 172 14.53 22.43 -2.10
C ARG A 172 13.31 22.76 -1.24
N THR A 173 12.19 22.13 -1.50
CA THR A 173 10.90 22.52 -0.89
C THR A 173 10.22 21.41 -0.10
N SER A 174 10.56 20.15 -0.34
CA SER A 174 9.96 19.03 0.38
C SER A 174 10.70 18.71 1.68
N PRO A 175 10.04 18.08 2.67
CA PRO A 175 10.72 17.49 3.80
C PRO A 175 11.65 16.36 3.35
N SER A 176 12.57 15.95 4.21
CA SER A 176 13.55 14.90 3.88
C SER A 176 12.92 13.55 3.58
N TYR A 177 11.73 13.29 4.10
CA TYR A 177 11.07 12.00 4.03
C TYR A 177 9.60 12.11 3.62
N ARG A 178 9.18 11.16 2.77
CA ARG A 178 7.78 10.93 2.38
C ARG A 178 7.34 9.58 2.91
N PHE A 179 6.32 9.56 3.75
CA PHE A 179 5.75 8.34 4.29
C PHE A 179 4.45 7.97 3.57
N THR A 180 4.37 6.74 3.09
CA THR A 180 3.15 6.20 2.49
C THR A 180 2.91 4.81 3.04
N VAL A 181 1.79 4.62 3.75
CA VAL A 181 1.34 3.30 4.19
C VAL A 181 0.60 2.64 3.03
N ALA A 182 0.98 1.44 2.68
CA ALA A 182 0.36 0.66 1.62
C ALA A 182 -0.29 -0.61 2.18
N PHE A 183 -1.52 -0.88 1.75
CA PHE A 183 -2.24 -2.13 2.03
C PHE A 183 -2.55 -2.81 0.70
N LYS A 184 -2.37 -4.12 0.66
CA LYS A 184 -2.63 -4.94 -0.52
C LYS A 184 -3.77 -5.91 -0.25
N PHE A 185 -4.72 -5.94 -1.18
CA PHE A 185 -5.88 -6.82 -1.16
C PHE A 185 -5.95 -7.60 -2.46
N GLU A 186 -6.26 -8.87 -2.37
CA GLU A 186 -6.40 -9.77 -3.53
C GLU A 186 -7.79 -10.43 -3.50
N LEU A 187 -8.24 -10.93 -4.65
CA LEU A 187 -9.51 -11.66 -4.72
C LEU A 187 -9.50 -12.87 -3.77
N ALA A 188 -10.56 -13.04 -3.01
CA ALA A 188 -10.70 -14.19 -2.11
C ALA A 188 -10.57 -15.53 -2.87
N THR A 189 -11.08 -15.60 -4.10
CA THR A 189 -11.00 -16.78 -4.96
C THR A 189 -9.59 -17.17 -5.37
N SER A 190 -8.65 -16.21 -5.46
CA SER A 190 -7.25 -16.49 -5.79
C SER A 190 -6.49 -17.22 -4.67
N HIS A 191 -7.05 -17.26 -3.46
CA HIS A 191 -6.50 -17.95 -2.30
C HIS A 191 -7.11 -19.34 -2.06
N LEU A 192 -8.28 -19.64 -2.64
CA LEU A 192 -8.96 -20.94 -2.48
C LEU A 192 -8.30 -22.09 -3.23
N GLY A 193 -7.39 -21.81 -4.19
CA GLY A 193 -6.71 -22.82 -5.02
C GLY A 193 -5.25 -23.07 -4.70
N ARG A 194 -4.66 -22.41 -3.70
CA ARG A 194 -3.29 -22.67 -3.29
C ARG A 194 -3.24 -23.75 -2.21
N GLU A 195 -3.39 -25.02 -2.61
CA GLU A 195 -2.92 -26.12 -1.77
C GLU A 195 -1.43 -25.91 -1.48
N LYS A 196 -1.05 -26.00 -0.18
CA LYS A 196 0.35 -26.05 0.20
C LYS A 196 1.02 -27.17 -0.61
N PRO A 197 2.16 -26.92 -1.27
CA PRO A 197 2.92 -28.01 -1.87
C PRO A 197 3.22 -29.04 -0.75
N PRO A 198 3.09 -30.34 -1.04
CA PRO A 198 3.39 -31.37 -0.06
C PRO A 198 4.84 -31.21 0.42
N ASP A 199 5.00 -31.32 1.72
CA ASP A 199 6.30 -31.26 2.40
C ASP A 199 7.20 -32.34 1.80
N SER A 200 8.06 -31.99 0.85
CA SER A 200 9.09 -32.89 0.34
C SER A 200 10.18 -33.00 1.40
N GLY A 201 10.02 -34.01 2.27
CA GLY A 201 11.06 -34.41 3.19
C GLY A 201 12.32 -34.84 2.46
N HIS A 202 13.33 -34.00 2.43
CA HIS A 202 14.73 -34.41 2.30
C HIS A 202 15.60 -33.46 3.13
N GLY A 203 16.21 -34.03 4.15
CA GLY A 203 17.14 -33.35 5.01
C GLY A 203 18.40 -32.92 4.26
N SER A 204 18.82 -31.69 4.50
CA SER A 204 20.24 -31.30 4.52
C SER A 204 20.43 -30.04 5.34
N VAL A 205 21.51 -30.03 6.05
CA VAL A 205 22.02 -29.10 7.06
C VAL A 205 22.23 -27.69 6.50
N GLY A 206 21.75 -26.68 7.27
CA GLY A 206 22.43 -25.40 7.42
C GLY A 206 22.12 -24.31 6.38
N SER A 207 21.20 -23.44 6.71
CA SER A 207 21.34 -21.97 6.69
C SER A 207 20.00 -21.30 7.01
N ASP A 208 20.03 -20.44 8.00
CA ASP A 208 18.90 -19.60 8.45
C ASP A 208 18.30 -18.81 7.29
N LYS A 209 17.16 -19.26 6.75
CA LYS A 209 16.30 -18.46 5.88
C LYS A 209 15.03 -18.17 6.64
N ASN A 210 14.94 -16.94 7.12
CA ASN A 210 13.75 -16.33 7.67
C ASN A 210 12.60 -16.49 6.67
N LYS A 211 11.79 -17.53 6.82
CA LYS A 211 10.54 -17.73 6.06
C LYS A 211 9.52 -16.74 6.61
N ASN A 212 9.29 -15.66 5.87
CA ASN A 212 8.07 -14.86 6.03
C ASN A 212 6.88 -15.81 5.79
N LYS A 213 6.22 -16.21 6.86
CA LYS A 213 4.91 -16.86 6.77
C LYS A 213 3.92 -15.77 6.37
N ASP A 214 3.37 -15.86 5.17
CA ASP A 214 2.20 -15.09 4.77
C ASP A 214 1.04 -15.50 5.68
N ILE A 215 0.70 -14.63 6.62
CA ILE A 215 -0.42 -14.84 7.54
C ILE A 215 -1.64 -14.23 6.83
N ILE A 216 -2.53 -15.09 6.39
CA ILE A 216 -3.87 -14.70 5.93
C ILE A 216 -4.67 -14.36 7.19
N ILE A 217 -5.10 -13.11 7.31
CA ILE A 217 -5.97 -12.67 8.40
C ILE A 217 -7.39 -12.77 7.89
N ASP A 218 -8.12 -13.72 8.44
CA ASP A 218 -9.56 -13.80 8.26
C ASP A 218 -10.22 -12.87 9.28
N TYR A 219 -10.71 -11.72 8.83
CA TYR A 219 -11.46 -10.76 9.65
C TYR A 219 -12.90 -11.21 9.97
N SER A 220 -13.33 -12.39 9.49
CA SER A 220 -14.68 -12.90 9.72
C SER A 220 -14.91 -13.50 11.12
N TYR A 221 -13.87 -13.57 11.97
CA TYR A 221 -13.92 -14.32 13.23
C TYR A 221 -14.10 -13.46 14.48
N ASN A 222 -15.08 -12.53 14.49
CA ASN A 222 -15.56 -11.94 15.74
C ASN A 222 -17.07 -11.69 15.71
N LYS A 223 -17.87 -12.70 15.33
CA LYS A 223 -19.29 -12.77 15.69
C LYS A 223 -19.49 -13.85 16.75
N GLY A 224 -19.52 -13.45 18.00
CA GLY A 224 -20.09 -14.23 19.08
C GLY A 224 -19.13 -14.58 20.20
N ARG A 225 -19.09 -13.72 21.21
CA ARG A 225 -19.14 -14.13 22.62
C ARG A 225 -19.66 -12.93 23.43
N GLU A 226 -20.89 -13.13 23.89
CA GLU A 226 -21.51 -12.40 24.99
C GLU A 226 -20.68 -12.59 26.25
#